data_4a23b6ef68a79af34121c8a86156625f
#
_entry.id   4a23b6ef68a79af34121c8a86156625f
#
_cell.length_a   1.000
_cell.length_b   1.000
_cell.length_c   1.000
_cell.angle_alpha   90.00
_cell.angle_beta   90.00
_cell.angle_gamma   90.00
#
_symmetry.space_group_name_H-M   'P 1'
#
loop_
_entity.id
_entity.type
_entity.pdbx_description
1 polymer ?
#
loop_
_entity_poly.entity_id
_entity_poly.type
_entity_poly.pdbx_seq_one_letter_code
_entity_poly.pdbx_strand_id
1 'polypeptide(L)'
;MKVFRSVAFLALSASMVAAEWPQAAGPNGNFVVEGRALSAFSVARGEGVVWRADLPSTGQGTPVVSRGRVFVTSHEPTTGDAQTGSGILGLCFDARTGKELWRRKIGATRTTDLSSLFSDNTAASPVADGERVVFVNVGGTVKCFDYEGKELWSHSWTPFGRHHARAHEP
;
A
#
# COMPACT_ATOMS: atom_id res chain seq x y z
N MET A 1 14.54 18.54 60.25
CA MET A 1 14.20 17.33 59.45
C MET A 1 13.27 17.78 58.32
N LYS A 2 13.81 17.94 57.11
CA LYS A 2 13.00 18.38 55.92
C LYS A 2 12.55 17.12 55.18
N VAL A 3 11.25 16.87 55.14
CA VAL A 3 10.65 15.76 54.40
C VAL A 3 10.47 16.22 52.96
N PHE A 4 11.26 15.65 52.02
CA PHE A 4 11.06 15.80 50.57
C PHE A 4 9.91 14.87 50.14
N ARG A 5 8.79 15.44 49.73
CA ARG A 5 7.73 14.72 49.04
C ARG A 5 8.06 14.65 47.55
N SER A 6 8.48 13.48 47.11
CA SER A 6 8.63 13.22 45.68
C SER A 6 7.23 13.08 45.03
N VAL A 7 6.92 13.96 44.11
CA VAL A 7 5.72 13.87 43.25
C VAL A 7 6.15 13.11 42.01
N ALA A 8 5.66 11.88 41.86
CA ALA A 8 5.85 11.10 40.63
C ALA A 8 4.84 11.58 39.59
N PHE A 9 5.33 12.22 38.52
CA PHE A 9 4.53 12.50 37.34
C PHE A 9 4.40 11.22 36.51
N LEU A 10 3.20 10.62 36.50
CA LEU A 10 2.85 9.57 35.58
C LEU A 10 2.52 10.25 34.24
N ALA A 11 3.47 10.23 33.32
CA ALA A 11 3.22 10.65 31.94
C ALA A 11 2.34 9.57 31.26
N LEU A 12 1.05 9.84 31.16
CA LEU A 12 0.15 9.04 30.35
C LEU A 12 0.47 9.33 28.89
N SER A 13 1.32 8.50 28.27
CA SER A 13 1.53 8.50 26.83
C SER A 13 0.22 8.00 26.19
N ALA A 14 -0.59 8.92 25.70
CA ALA A 14 -1.69 8.57 24.81
C ALA A 14 -1.08 7.95 23.56
N SER A 15 -1.09 6.64 23.46
CA SER A 15 -0.79 5.93 22.23
C SER A 15 -1.86 6.36 21.23
N MET A 16 -1.49 7.23 20.28
CA MET A 16 -2.32 7.45 19.10
C MET A 16 -2.37 6.11 18.36
N VAL A 17 -3.50 5.42 18.50
CA VAL A 17 -3.78 4.25 17.66
C VAL A 17 -3.86 4.81 16.23
N ALA A 18 -2.83 4.54 15.45
CA ALA A 18 -2.87 4.87 14.03
C ALA A 18 -4.05 4.12 13.42
N ALA A 19 -4.82 4.82 12.59
CA ALA A 19 -5.93 4.18 11.87
C ALA A 19 -5.39 2.98 11.09
N GLU A 20 -5.98 1.81 11.32
CA GLU A 20 -5.61 0.58 10.61
C GLU A 20 -6.54 0.40 9.41
N TRP A 21 -5.95 0.19 8.23
CA TRP A 21 -6.64 -0.17 6.99
C TRP A 21 -5.84 -1.26 6.27
N PRO A 22 -5.76 -2.49 6.83
CA PRO A 22 -4.77 -3.49 6.44
C PRO A 22 -5.06 -4.22 5.13
N GLN A 23 -6.19 -3.96 4.50
CA GLN A 23 -6.62 -4.55 3.22
C GLN A 23 -7.58 -3.62 2.47
N ALA A 24 -7.88 -3.90 1.21
CA ALA A 24 -8.72 -3.06 0.35
C ALA A 24 -10.06 -2.66 0.98
N ALA A 25 -10.72 -3.58 1.66
CA ALA A 25 -12.02 -3.37 2.28
C ALA A 25 -11.95 -2.96 3.77
N GLY A 26 -10.78 -2.52 4.24
CA GLY A 26 -10.56 -2.06 5.61
C GLY A 26 -10.46 -3.18 6.64
N PRO A 27 -10.41 -2.84 7.94
CA PRO A 27 -10.12 -3.80 9.00
C PRO A 27 -11.15 -4.92 9.12
N ASN A 28 -12.40 -4.63 8.79
CA ASN A 28 -13.52 -5.58 8.93
C ASN A 28 -14.00 -6.15 7.57
N GLY A 29 -13.31 -5.84 6.48
CA GLY A 29 -13.70 -6.31 5.14
C GLY A 29 -15.03 -5.72 4.62
N ASN A 30 -15.48 -4.60 5.15
CA ASN A 30 -16.78 -4.00 4.87
C ASN A 30 -16.73 -2.51 4.52
N PHE A 31 -15.54 -1.97 4.25
CA PHE A 31 -15.26 -0.55 3.96
C PHE A 31 -15.68 0.42 5.09
N VAL A 32 -15.84 -0.08 6.30
CA VAL A 32 -16.23 0.71 7.47
C VAL A 32 -15.11 0.70 8.50
N VAL A 33 -14.80 1.86 9.03
CA VAL A 33 -13.92 2.06 10.18
C VAL A 33 -14.60 2.99 11.17
N GLU A 34 -14.46 2.68 12.45
CA GLU A 34 -14.91 3.59 13.50
C GLU A 34 -13.96 4.79 13.57
N GLY A 35 -14.51 5.97 13.69
CA GLY A 35 -13.72 7.18 13.82
C GLY A 35 -14.45 8.43 13.36
N ARG A 36 -13.77 9.55 13.45
CA ARG A 36 -14.28 10.83 12.99
C ARG A 36 -13.76 11.10 11.59
N ALA A 37 -14.65 11.16 10.61
CA ALA A 37 -14.31 11.56 9.26
C ALA A 37 -13.91 13.05 9.22
N LEU A 38 -13.02 13.39 8.28
CA LEU A 38 -12.74 14.79 7.97
C LEU A 38 -14.01 15.43 7.39
N SER A 39 -14.42 16.57 7.92
CA SER A 39 -15.55 17.34 7.41
C SER A 39 -15.24 18.08 6.12
N ALA A 40 -13.97 18.39 5.88
CA ALA A 40 -13.48 19.04 4.67
C ALA A 40 -12.00 18.69 4.42
N PHE A 41 -11.61 18.56 3.15
CA PHE A 41 -10.21 18.50 2.75
C PHE A 41 -10.06 19.10 1.34
N SER A 42 -8.85 19.52 1.01
CA SER A 42 -8.52 20.01 -0.34
C SER A 42 -7.07 19.71 -0.67
N VAL A 43 -6.85 18.81 -1.61
CA VAL A 43 -5.51 18.48 -2.10
C VAL A 43 -4.83 19.69 -2.72
N ALA A 44 -5.57 20.48 -3.50
CA ALA A 44 -5.03 21.68 -4.16
C ALA A 44 -4.56 22.76 -3.18
N ARG A 45 -5.28 22.92 -2.06
CA ARG A 45 -4.93 23.90 -1.01
C ARG A 45 -4.09 23.32 0.13
N GLY A 46 -3.87 22.01 0.14
CA GLY A 46 -3.19 21.31 1.24
C GLY A 46 -4.01 21.20 2.53
N GLU A 47 -5.29 21.54 2.49
CA GLU A 47 -6.19 21.50 3.63
C GLU A 47 -6.54 20.04 3.99
N GLY A 48 -6.33 19.66 5.25
CA GLY A 48 -6.51 18.28 5.71
C GLY A 48 -5.51 17.26 5.12
N VAL A 49 -4.47 17.73 4.42
CA VAL A 49 -3.40 16.90 3.87
C VAL A 49 -2.21 16.93 4.81
N VAL A 50 -1.82 15.78 5.36
CA VAL A 50 -0.68 15.66 6.27
C VAL A 50 0.64 15.65 5.49
N TRP A 51 0.69 14.89 4.40
CA TRP A 51 1.84 14.79 3.51
C TRP A 51 1.44 14.36 2.11
N ARG A 52 2.36 14.44 1.19
CA ARG A 52 2.25 13.95 -0.19
C ARG A 52 3.52 13.18 -0.54
N ALA A 53 3.37 12.16 -1.36
CA ALA A 53 4.49 11.41 -1.93
C ALA A 53 4.22 11.18 -3.42
N ASP A 54 5.26 11.39 -4.23
CA ASP A 54 5.20 11.07 -5.65
C ASP A 54 5.48 9.58 -5.84
N LEU A 55 4.64 8.91 -6.58
CA LEU A 55 4.84 7.51 -6.95
C LEU A 55 5.67 7.41 -8.24
N PRO A 56 6.45 6.34 -8.39
CA PRO A 56 7.26 6.14 -9.60
C PRO A 56 6.45 6.09 -10.89
N SER A 57 5.21 5.63 -10.81
CA SER A 57 4.24 5.53 -11.91
C SER A 57 2.83 5.43 -11.34
N THR A 58 1.86 5.11 -12.19
CA THR A 58 0.47 4.90 -11.80
C THR A 58 0.26 3.54 -11.10
N GLY A 59 -0.88 3.37 -10.45
CA GLY A 59 -1.34 2.13 -9.85
C GLY A 59 -2.83 2.18 -9.54
N GLN A 60 -3.48 1.03 -9.49
CA GLN A 60 -4.92 0.88 -9.23
C GLN A 60 -5.24 0.29 -7.86
N GLY A 61 -4.25 -0.34 -7.21
CA GLY A 61 -4.44 -0.94 -5.89
C GLY A 61 -4.76 0.10 -4.81
N THR A 62 -5.66 -0.23 -3.90
CA THR A 62 -5.94 0.60 -2.72
C THR A 62 -4.74 0.62 -1.80
N PRO A 63 -4.26 1.79 -1.35
CA PRO A 63 -3.26 1.86 -0.29
C PRO A 63 -3.76 1.19 0.99
N VAL A 64 -2.89 0.48 1.69
CA VAL A 64 -3.20 -0.09 3.00
C VAL A 64 -2.34 0.53 4.08
N VAL A 65 -2.90 0.64 5.27
CA VAL A 65 -2.24 1.25 6.43
C VAL A 65 -2.22 0.24 7.57
N SER A 66 -1.03 -0.05 8.08
CA SER A 66 -0.87 -0.92 9.23
C SER A 66 0.38 -0.55 10.04
N ARG A 67 0.22 -0.46 11.35
CA ARG A 67 1.29 -0.16 12.34
C ARG A 67 2.20 0.99 11.93
N GLY A 68 1.59 2.10 11.49
CA GLY A 68 2.32 3.31 11.12
C GLY A 68 3.07 3.20 9.78
N ARG A 69 2.74 2.24 8.96
CA ARG A 69 3.22 2.08 7.58
C ARG A 69 2.08 2.25 6.60
N VAL A 70 2.38 2.82 5.44
CA VAL A 70 1.48 2.85 4.29
C VAL A 70 2.12 2.03 3.18
N PHE A 71 1.40 1.03 2.69
CA PHE A 71 1.85 0.17 1.60
C PHE A 71 1.04 0.46 0.35
N VAL A 72 1.73 0.61 -0.78
CA VAL A 72 1.14 0.99 -2.06
C VAL A 72 1.77 0.15 -3.17
N THR A 73 0.98 -0.19 -4.18
CA THR A 73 1.50 -0.71 -5.45
C THR A 73 1.58 0.39 -6.50
N SER A 74 2.64 0.35 -7.30
CA SER A 74 2.81 1.20 -8.48
C SER A 74 3.37 0.36 -9.61
N HIS A 75 3.12 0.74 -10.85
CA HIS A 75 3.88 0.20 -11.96
C HIS A 75 5.36 0.54 -11.82
N GLU A 76 6.20 -0.35 -12.31
CA GLU A 76 7.59 -0.04 -12.58
C GLU A 76 7.64 0.98 -13.74
N PRO A 77 8.40 2.07 -13.62
CA PRO A 77 8.53 3.03 -14.70
C PRO A 77 9.01 2.35 -16.00
N THR A 78 8.37 2.68 -17.10
CA THR A 78 8.79 2.23 -18.43
C THR A 78 9.52 3.34 -19.16
N THR A 79 10.37 2.98 -20.10
CA THR A 79 11.09 3.93 -20.95
C THR A 79 10.35 4.13 -22.26
N GLY A 80 10.27 5.40 -22.71
CA GLY A 80 9.60 5.76 -23.96
C GLY A 80 8.08 5.55 -23.92
N ASP A 81 7.50 5.23 -25.07
CA ASP A 81 6.07 5.04 -25.26
C ASP A 81 5.58 3.62 -24.98
N ALA A 82 6.30 2.87 -24.14
CA ALA A 82 5.93 1.49 -23.83
C ALA A 82 4.56 1.42 -23.17
N GLN A 83 3.65 0.70 -23.81
CA GLN A 83 2.29 0.44 -23.31
C GLN A 83 2.20 -0.86 -22.52
N THR A 84 3.27 -1.63 -22.50
CA THR A 84 3.33 -2.93 -21.84
C THR A 84 4.49 -2.98 -20.86
N GLY A 85 4.30 -3.75 -19.81
CA GLY A 85 5.32 -3.98 -18.80
C GLY A 85 5.01 -5.21 -17.98
N SER A 86 5.99 -5.69 -17.24
CA SER A 86 5.80 -6.88 -16.41
C SER A 86 5.98 -6.62 -14.93
N GLY A 87 6.66 -5.52 -14.55
CA GLY A 87 7.03 -5.25 -13.19
C GLY A 87 6.06 -4.31 -12.47
N ILE A 88 5.81 -4.60 -11.21
CA ILE A 88 5.24 -3.65 -10.26
C ILE A 88 6.23 -3.40 -9.13
N LEU A 89 6.03 -2.32 -8.43
CA LEU A 89 6.74 -1.94 -7.22
C LEU A 89 5.81 -2.03 -6.02
N GLY A 90 6.21 -2.77 -5.00
CA GLY A 90 5.68 -2.63 -3.66
C GLY A 90 6.46 -1.52 -2.93
N LEU A 91 5.74 -0.53 -2.42
CA LEU A 91 6.28 0.65 -1.76
C LEU A 91 5.81 0.69 -0.32
N CYS A 92 6.69 1.12 0.57
CA CYS A 92 6.35 1.37 1.97
C CYS A 92 6.74 2.78 2.37
N PHE A 93 5.81 3.49 2.99
CA PHE A 93 6.02 4.83 3.51
C PHE A 93 5.76 4.86 5.02
N ASP A 94 6.43 5.75 5.71
CA ASP A 94 6.08 6.12 7.08
C ASP A 94 4.75 6.89 7.06
N ALA A 95 3.76 6.39 7.80
CA ALA A 95 2.40 6.93 7.75
C ALA A 95 2.30 8.36 8.32
N ARG A 96 3.22 8.76 9.18
CA ARG A 96 3.23 10.08 9.80
C ARG A 96 3.91 11.14 8.95
N THR A 97 4.96 10.76 8.21
CA THR A 97 5.84 11.72 7.51
C THR A 97 5.73 11.63 5.99
N GLY A 98 5.20 10.54 5.44
CA GLY A 98 5.21 10.27 4.02
C GLY A 98 6.58 9.90 3.45
N LYS A 99 7.60 9.74 4.31
CA LYS A 99 8.94 9.33 3.86
C LYS A 99 8.88 7.90 3.33
N GLU A 100 9.40 7.69 2.11
CA GLU A 100 9.60 6.34 1.60
C GLU A 100 10.66 5.62 2.44
N LEU A 101 10.30 4.44 2.94
CA LEU A 101 11.15 3.60 3.77
C LEU A 101 11.85 2.54 2.93
N TRP A 102 11.11 1.95 2.02
CA TRP A 102 11.64 0.98 1.07
C TRP A 102 10.72 0.81 -0.14
N ARG A 103 11.31 0.28 -1.22
CA ARG A 103 10.60 -0.24 -2.40
C ARG A 103 11.15 -1.59 -2.81
N ARG A 104 10.29 -2.44 -3.36
CA ARG A 104 10.65 -3.78 -3.82
C ARG A 104 10.02 -4.06 -5.16
N LYS A 105 10.82 -4.64 -6.04
CA LYS A 105 10.37 -5.05 -7.37
C LYS A 105 9.69 -6.42 -7.31
N ILE A 106 8.54 -6.53 -7.95
CA ILE A 106 7.77 -7.76 -8.09
C ILE A 106 7.55 -7.95 -9.59
N GLY A 107 8.35 -8.81 -10.20
CA GLY A 107 8.24 -9.16 -11.61
C GLY A 107 6.94 -9.91 -11.89
N ALA A 108 6.66 -10.13 -13.16
CA ALA A 108 5.60 -11.01 -13.62
C ALA A 108 6.19 -12.17 -14.42
N THR A 109 5.46 -13.26 -14.49
CA THR A 109 5.79 -14.38 -15.39
C THR A 109 5.28 -14.14 -16.81
N ARG A 110 4.38 -13.15 -16.95
CA ARG A 110 3.78 -12.77 -18.23
C ARG A 110 3.71 -11.25 -18.36
N THR A 111 4.07 -10.73 -19.52
CA THR A 111 3.87 -9.31 -19.87
C THR A 111 2.37 -9.03 -20.04
N THR A 112 1.93 -7.91 -19.50
CA THR A 112 0.55 -7.43 -19.58
C THR A 112 0.54 -5.97 -20.00
N ASP A 113 -0.58 -5.48 -20.51
CA ASP A 113 -0.73 -4.05 -20.80
C ASP A 113 -0.67 -3.26 -19.51
N LEU A 114 0.03 -2.13 -19.52
CA LEU A 114 0.22 -1.29 -18.34
C LEU A 114 -1.02 -0.53 -17.93
N SER A 115 -1.91 -0.29 -18.87
CA SER A 115 -3.12 0.46 -18.61
C SER A 115 -4.26 -0.19 -19.38
N SER A 116 -5.17 -0.79 -18.65
CA SER A 116 -6.48 -1.12 -19.16
C SER A 116 -7.51 -0.24 -18.49
N LEU A 117 -8.66 -0.05 -19.14
CA LEU A 117 -9.75 0.70 -18.56
C LEU A 117 -10.31 0.05 -17.27
N PHE A 118 -10.02 -1.22 -17.03
CA PHE A 118 -10.65 -1.99 -15.96
C PHE A 118 -9.67 -2.57 -14.94
N SER A 119 -8.53 -3.07 -15.38
CA SER A 119 -7.51 -3.60 -14.47
C SER A 119 -6.13 -3.66 -15.12
N ASP A 120 -5.11 -3.55 -14.31
CA ASP A 120 -3.71 -3.72 -14.69
C ASP A 120 -2.95 -4.57 -13.66
N ASN A 121 -1.65 -4.69 -13.81
CA ASN A 121 -0.81 -5.51 -12.93
C ASN A 121 -0.85 -5.08 -11.46
N THR A 122 -1.26 -3.84 -11.17
CA THR A 122 -1.32 -3.25 -9.84
C THR A 122 -2.72 -3.30 -9.23
N ALA A 123 -3.71 -3.90 -9.90
CA ALA A 123 -5.11 -3.90 -9.46
C ALA A 123 -5.32 -4.60 -8.12
N ALA A 124 -4.50 -5.58 -7.78
CA ALA A 124 -4.52 -6.22 -6.48
C ALA A 124 -3.95 -5.27 -5.41
N SER A 125 -4.78 -4.93 -4.42
CA SER A 125 -4.33 -4.17 -3.27
C SER A 125 -3.41 -5.00 -2.39
N PRO A 126 -2.41 -4.40 -1.73
CA PRO A 126 -1.63 -5.10 -0.71
C PRO A 126 -2.51 -5.60 0.44
N VAL A 127 -2.02 -6.57 1.18
CA VAL A 127 -2.63 -7.04 2.44
C VAL A 127 -1.55 -7.09 3.52
N ALA A 128 -1.84 -6.53 4.68
CA ALA A 128 -0.93 -6.50 5.82
C ALA A 128 -1.58 -7.13 7.07
N ASP A 129 -0.79 -7.81 7.90
CA ASP A 129 -1.27 -8.49 9.12
C ASP A 129 -0.66 -7.92 10.41
N GLY A 130 0.09 -6.83 10.31
CA GLY A 130 0.79 -6.21 11.43
C GLY A 130 2.27 -6.62 11.55
N GLU A 131 2.71 -7.65 10.86
CA GLU A 131 4.09 -8.12 10.82
C GLU A 131 4.60 -8.27 9.39
N ARG A 132 3.70 -8.64 8.48
CA ARG A 132 3.99 -8.97 7.09
C ARG A 132 3.08 -8.21 6.15
N VAL A 133 3.57 -7.96 4.96
CA VAL A 133 2.80 -7.39 3.86
C VAL A 133 2.95 -8.27 2.62
N VAL A 134 1.84 -8.54 1.96
CA VAL A 134 1.77 -9.33 0.72
C VAL A 134 1.41 -8.41 -0.42
N PHE A 135 2.17 -8.49 -1.50
CA PHE A 135 1.90 -7.83 -2.77
C PHE A 135 1.66 -8.88 -3.85
N VAL A 136 0.72 -8.59 -4.71
CA VAL A 136 0.39 -9.47 -5.84
C VAL A 136 0.56 -8.70 -7.15
N ASN A 137 1.43 -9.23 -8.00
CA ASN A 137 1.46 -8.86 -9.40
C ASN A 137 0.55 -9.84 -10.15
N VAL A 138 -0.58 -9.36 -10.67
CA VAL A 138 -1.55 -10.22 -11.38
C VAL A 138 -0.97 -10.87 -12.64
N GLY A 139 0.18 -10.40 -13.11
CA GLY A 139 0.99 -11.04 -14.15
C GLY A 139 1.68 -12.34 -13.70
N GLY A 140 1.42 -12.85 -12.49
CA GLY A 140 1.79 -14.20 -12.06
C GLY A 140 2.80 -14.29 -10.94
N THR A 141 2.87 -13.31 -10.02
CA THR A 141 3.78 -13.37 -8.86
C THR A 141 3.15 -12.80 -7.61
N VAL A 142 3.31 -13.49 -6.50
CA VAL A 142 3.00 -12.98 -5.16
C VAL A 142 4.27 -12.98 -4.32
N LYS A 143 4.50 -11.92 -3.56
CA LYS A 143 5.63 -11.80 -2.64
C LYS A 143 5.17 -11.31 -1.29
N CYS A 144 5.77 -11.88 -0.24
CA CYS A 144 5.58 -11.47 1.14
C CYS A 144 6.88 -10.87 1.67
N PHE A 145 6.74 -9.75 2.37
CA PHE A 145 7.84 -9.05 3.02
C PHE A 145 7.51 -8.80 4.49
N ASP A 146 8.54 -8.71 5.34
CA ASP A 146 8.37 -8.09 6.64
C ASP A 146 8.22 -6.55 6.49
N TYR A 147 7.98 -5.85 7.60
CA TYR A 147 7.77 -4.40 7.56
C TYR A 147 9.06 -3.61 7.30
N GLU A 148 10.22 -4.22 7.37
CA GLU A 148 11.53 -3.69 6.99
C GLU A 148 11.84 -3.92 5.51
N GLY A 149 10.95 -4.66 4.80
CA GLY A 149 11.06 -4.92 3.38
C GLY A 149 11.98 -6.09 3.02
N LYS A 150 12.30 -6.97 3.98
CA LYS A 150 12.98 -8.22 3.70
C LYS A 150 11.98 -9.22 3.13
N GLU A 151 12.29 -9.82 2.00
CA GLU A 151 11.48 -10.88 1.40
C GLU A 151 11.47 -12.12 2.31
N LEU A 152 10.30 -12.58 2.68
CA LEU A 152 10.09 -13.76 3.49
C LEU A 152 9.82 -14.98 2.62
N TRP A 153 8.99 -14.81 1.61
CA TRP A 153 8.70 -15.83 0.60
C TRP A 153 8.16 -15.21 -0.68
N SER A 154 8.22 -15.97 -1.76
CA SER A 154 7.59 -15.65 -3.03
C SER A 154 7.03 -16.90 -3.68
N HIS A 155 5.99 -16.70 -4.48
CA HIS A 155 5.42 -17.73 -5.33
C HIS A 155 5.08 -17.14 -6.69
N SER A 156 5.31 -17.91 -7.75
CA SER A 156 5.02 -17.49 -9.11
C SER A 156 4.21 -18.57 -9.84
N TRP A 157 3.32 -18.12 -10.70
CA TRP A 157 2.53 -18.99 -11.58
C TRP A 157 2.41 -18.36 -12.97
N THR A 158 2.07 -19.16 -13.97
CA THR A 158 1.73 -18.61 -15.29
C THR A 158 0.22 -18.37 -15.31
N PRO A 159 -0.24 -17.12 -15.41
CA PRO A 159 -1.64 -16.82 -15.47
C PRO A 159 -2.31 -17.45 -16.68
N PHE A 160 -3.50 -18.00 -16.48
CA PHE A 160 -4.29 -18.60 -17.55
C PHE A 160 -5.10 -17.52 -18.27
N GLY A 161 -5.05 -17.50 -19.60
CA GLY A 161 -5.84 -16.57 -20.42
C GLY A 161 -5.20 -15.18 -20.59
N ARG A 162 -5.92 -14.30 -21.25
CA ARG A 162 -5.61 -12.87 -21.32
C ARG A 162 -6.13 -12.22 -20.06
N HIS A 163 -5.31 -11.39 -19.39
CA HIS A 163 -5.73 -10.65 -18.20
C HIS A 163 -6.74 -9.56 -18.48
N HIS A 164 -7.03 -9.31 -19.71
CA HIS A 164 -8.14 -8.45 -20.09
C HIS A 164 -9.36 -9.34 -20.24
N ALA A 165 -10.26 -9.25 -19.27
CA ALA A 165 -11.64 -9.59 -19.51
C ALA A 165 -12.21 -8.58 -20.52
N ARG A 166 -11.76 -8.65 -21.76
CA ARG A 166 -12.65 -8.28 -22.86
C ARG A 166 -13.69 -9.38 -22.89
N ALA A 167 -14.69 -9.21 -22.05
CA ALA A 167 -15.89 -10.04 -22.02
C ALA A 167 -16.73 -9.91 -23.31
N HIS A 168 -16.14 -9.37 -24.38
CA HIS A 168 -16.80 -9.10 -25.65
C HIS A 168 -15.83 -9.35 -26.81
N GLU A 169 -15.44 -10.59 -26.99
CA GLU A 169 -15.16 -11.06 -28.33
C GLU A 169 -16.09 -12.23 -28.60
N PRO A 170 -16.84 -12.17 -29.72
CA PRO A 170 -17.79 -13.20 -30.12
C PRO A 170 -17.13 -14.55 -30.38
#